data_a8fccd6f879afd7ab1decd27d005cff3
#
_entry.id   a8fccd6f879afd7ab1decd27d005cff3
#
_cell.length_a   1.000
_cell.length_b   1.000
_cell.length_c   1.000
_cell.angle_alpha   90.00
_cell.angle_beta   90.00
_cell.angle_gamma   90.00
#
_symmetry.space_group_name_H-M   'P 1'
#
loop_
_entity.id
_entity.type
_entity.pdbx_description
1 polymer ?
#
loop_
_entity_poly.entity_id
_entity_poly.type
_entity_poly.pdbx_seq_one_letter_code
_entity_poly.pdbx_strand_id
1 'polypeptide(L)'
;MTVALLANHPSDLSERADGPSLIAMWGEDVPGLEFRLGTREYDWHQHLRGQLFCVENGLLHVRTRQGSWLLPPNRAGWIPSHEPHKVSISGVMSGWTVLITPDASKDLPDQPCVIGISELMNALVRRAVSWSFEETLQVEQERMIAVLLDEIRRSPHQPLHLRMPSDRRLLRITNAILAAPDDTRTLQAWAAWGGLSPSTLSRLFMAETGNSFAQWRQQARLSHALEMLANGMAVSSIADALGYATPSNFIAMFRRCFGDSPAHYFSKRKSL
;
A
#
# COMPACT_ATOMS: atom_id res chain seq x y z
N MET A 1 -8.85 -24.25 6.81
CA MET A 1 -8.03 -24.41 5.58
C MET A 1 -7.20 -23.14 5.44
N THR A 2 -5.93 -23.21 5.76
CA THR A 2 -5.01 -22.08 5.73
C THR A 2 -4.54 -21.90 4.30
N VAL A 3 -5.07 -20.89 3.61
CA VAL A 3 -4.56 -20.52 2.29
C VAL A 3 -3.26 -19.75 2.51
N ALA A 4 -2.14 -20.37 2.16
CA ALA A 4 -0.86 -19.69 2.12
C ALA A 4 -0.93 -18.57 1.07
N LEU A 5 -0.99 -17.32 1.54
CA LEU A 5 -0.76 -16.16 0.70
C LEU A 5 0.68 -16.22 0.18
N LEU A 6 0.84 -16.45 -1.14
CA LEU A 6 2.06 -16.21 -1.90
C LEU A 6 3.24 -17.16 -1.57
N ALA A 7 3.22 -18.35 -2.10
CA ALA A 7 4.42 -19.11 -2.39
C ALA A 7 4.28 -19.70 -3.80
N ASN A 8 5.34 -19.67 -4.58
CA ASN A 8 5.43 -20.31 -5.90
C ASN A 8 5.04 -21.81 -5.82
N HIS A 9 3.75 -22.08 -5.88
CA HIS A 9 3.21 -23.42 -5.98
C HIS A 9 2.75 -23.63 -7.42
N PRO A 10 2.83 -24.86 -7.99
CA PRO A 10 2.32 -25.16 -9.34
C PRO A 10 0.83 -24.89 -9.56
N SER A 11 0.11 -24.55 -8.49
CA SER A 11 -1.29 -24.12 -8.48
C SER A 11 -1.46 -22.64 -8.18
N ASP A 12 -0.47 -21.79 -8.47
CA ASP A 12 -0.56 -20.36 -8.21
C ASP A 12 -1.68 -19.73 -9.05
N LEU A 13 -2.77 -19.37 -8.36
CA LEU A 13 -3.96 -18.81 -8.98
C LEU A 13 -3.67 -17.47 -9.66
N SER A 14 -2.58 -16.80 -9.32
CA SER A 14 -2.18 -15.51 -9.90
C SER A 14 -1.63 -15.65 -11.33
N GLU A 15 -1.12 -16.84 -11.69
CA GLU A 15 -0.58 -17.15 -13.02
C GLU A 15 -1.62 -17.84 -13.94
N ARG A 16 -2.82 -18.14 -13.45
CA ARG A 16 -3.85 -18.79 -14.26
C ARG A 16 -4.51 -17.82 -15.23
N ALA A 17 -4.41 -18.15 -16.54
CA ALA A 17 -5.14 -17.43 -17.58
C ALA A 17 -6.63 -17.85 -17.65
N ASP A 18 -6.92 -19.08 -17.25
CA ASP A 18 -8.25 -19.71 -17.26
C ASP A 18 -8.99 -19.52 -15.93
N GLY A 19 -10.24 -19.99 -15.88
CA GLY A 19 -11.10 -19.92 -14.71
C GLY A 19 -11.85 -18.59 -14.57
N PRO A 20 -12.42 -18.31 -13.38
CA PRO A 20 -13.26 -17.14 -13.18
C PRO A 20 -12.49 -15.83 -13.38
N SER A 21 -13.19 -14.81 -13.88
CA SER A 21 -12.63 -13.47 -14.12
C SER A 21 -12.10 -12.80 -12.84
N LEU A 22 -12.58 -13.23 -11.68
CA LEU A 22 -12.17 -12.76 -10.37
C LEU A 22 -12.10 -13.91 -9.37
N ILE A 23 -11.01 -13.96 -8.61
CA ILE A 23 -10.79 -14.88 -7.49
C ILE A 23 -10.52 -14.05 -6.25
N ALA A 24 -11.29 -14.24 -5.19
CA ALA A 24 -11.09 -13.58 -3.90
C ALA A 24 -10.65 -14.57 -2.82
N MET A 25 -9.68 -14.18 -2.01
CA MET A 25 -9.14 -15.01 -0.94
C MET A 25 -9.00 -14.18 0.34
N TRP A 26 -9.22 -14.82 1.47
CA TRP A 26 -8.95 -14.29 2.79
C TRP A 26 -7.72 -14.97 3.39
N GLY A 27 -6.86 -14.20 4.04
CA GLY A 27 -5.70 -14.73 4.75
C GLY A 27 -5.60 -14.16 6.15
N GLU A 28 -5.27 -15.03 7.11
CA GLU A 28 -4.97 -14.66 8.49
C GLU A 28 -3.72 -15.39 8.96
N ASP A 29 -2.88 -14.67 9.73
CA ASP A 29 -1.81 -15.31 10.49
C ASP A 29 -2.41 -15.99 11.71
N VAL A 30 -2.37 -17.33 11.76
CA VAL A 30 -2.87 -18.12 12.89
C VAL A 30 -1.82 -18.11 14.00
N PRO A 31 -2.15 -17.66 15.24
CA PRO A 31 -1.24 -17.74 16.38
C PRO A 31 -0.86 -19.22 16.65
N GLY A 32 0.45 -19.51 16.69
CA GLY A 32 0.98 -20.84 17.02
C GLY A 32 1.47 -21.69 15.85
N LEU A 33 1.25 -21.32 14.61
CA LEU A 33 2.05 -21.79 13.48
C LEU A 33 3.34 -20.99 13.43
N GLU A 34 4.48 -21.63 13.13
CA GLU A 34 5.87 -21.13 13.26
C GLU A 34 6.23 -19.82 12.54
N PHE A 35 5.29 -18.90 12.42
CA PHE A 35 5.50 -17.57 11.87
C PHE A 35 5.71 -16.59 13.00
N ARG A 36 6.98 -16.47 13.41
CA ARG A 36 7.40 -15.45 14.38
C ARG A 36 6.98 -14.08 13.89
N LEU A 37 6.52 -13.22 14.81
CA LEU A 37 6.51 -11.77 14.66
C LEU A 37 7.81 -11.31 14.01
N GLY A 38 7.78 -11.01 12.73
CA GLY A 38 8.94 -10.64 11.95
C GLY A 38 8.52 -10.16 10.57
N THR A 39 9.39 -9.41 9.93
CA THR A 39 9.19 -8.95 8.56
C THR A 39 9.26 -10.16 7.63
N ARG A 40 8.19 -10.44 6.91
CA ARG A 40 8.21 -11.37 5.77
C ARG A 40 8.54 -10.57 4.52
N GLU A 41 9.47 -11.06 3.73
CA GLU A 41 9.82 -10.48 2.45
C GLU A 41 9.51 -11.47 1.33
N TYR A 42 8.78 -10.98 0.33
CA TYR A 42 8.58 -11.65 -0.96
C TYR A 42 9.41 -10.86 -1.97
N ASP A 43 10.38 -11.54 -2.58
CA ASP A 43 11.30 -10.89 -3.52
C ASP A 43 10.60 -10.45 -4.82
N TRP A 44 11.32 -9.79 -5.71
CA TRP A 44 10.81 -9.31 -6.97
C TRP A 44 10.11 -10.41 -7.77
N HIS A 45 8.83 -10.22 -8.03
CA HIS A 45 7.99 -11.11 -8.82
C HIS A 45 6.94 -10.29 -9.58
N GLN A 46 6.27 -10.94 -10.52
CA GLN A 46 5.12 -10.43 -11.25
C GLN A 46 4.15 -11.59 -11.46
N HIS A 47 2.93 -11.32 -11.82
CA HIS A 47 1.94 -12.34 -12.12
C HIS A 47 1.00 -11.88 -13.24
N LEU A 48 0.32 -12.86 -13.88
CA LEU A 48 -0.58 -12.65 -15.01
C LEU A 48 -1.82 -11.85 -14.62
N ARG A 49 -2.44 -12.19 -13.47
CA ARG A 49 -3.64 -11.49 -13.01
C ARG A 49 -3.28 -10.20 -12.29
N GLY A 50 -4.07 -9.14 -12.53
CA GLY A 50 -3.99 -7.94 -11.68
C GLY A 50 -4.40 -8.30 -10.26
N GLN A 51 -3.80 -7.64 -9.26
CA GLN A 51 -4.03 -7.94 -7.85
C GLN A 51 -4.51 -6.70 -7.09
N LEU A 52 -5.68 -6.83 -6.47
CA LEU A 52 -6.14 -5.90 -5.45
C LEU A 52 -6.02 -6.58 -4.08
N PHE A 53 -5.41 -5.91 -3.11
CA PHE A 53 -5.24 -6.48 -1.78
C PHE A 53 -5.41 -5.43 -0.69
N CYS A 54 -5.94 -5.85 0.45
CA CYS A 54 -6.16 -5.02 1.63
C CYS A 54 -5.65 -5.74 2.86
N VAL A 55 -5.00 -5.00 3.75
CA VAL A 55 -4.70 -5.47 5.11
C VAL A 55 -5.72 -4.91 6.09
N GLU A 56 -6.23 -5.75 6.96
CA GLU A 56 -7.05 -5.33 8.10
C GLU A 56 -6.20 -5.14 9.35
N ASN A 57 -5.17 -5.97 9.52
CA ASN A 57 -4.16 -5.83 10.56
C ASN A 57 -2.77 -5.96 9.94
N GLY A 58 -1.78 -5.32 10.57
CA GLY A 58 -0.43 -5.27 10.05
C GLY A 58 -0.20 -4.11 9.07
N LEU A 59 0.94 -4.14 8.43
CA LEU A 59 1.37 -3.15 7.45
C LEU A 59 2.05 -3.86 6.29
N LEU A 60 1.69 -3.48 5.09
CA LEU A 60 2.26 -3.99 3.86
C LEU A 60 3.08 -2.90 3.18
N HIS A 61 4.36 -3.18 2.93
CA HIS A 61 5.20 -2.33 2.13
C HIS A 61 5.39 -2.96 0.75
N VAL A 62 4.96 -2.24 -0.27
CA VAL A 62 5.09 -2.67 -1.66
C VAL A 62 6.08 -1.78 -2.36
N ARG A 63 7.00 -2.39 -3.11
CA ARG A 63 7.95 -1.70 -3.98
C ARG A 63 7.69 -2.09 -5.42
N THR A 64 7.67 -1.10 -6.30
CA THR A 64 7.66 -1.25 -7.75
C THR A 64 8.87 -0.56 -8.34
N ARG A 65 9.06 -0.67 -9.66
CA ARG A 65 10.12 0.09 -10.34
C ARG A 65 9.90 1.60 -10.30
N GLN A 66 8.66 2.04 -10.11
CA GLN A 66 8.26 3.45 -10.12
C GLN A 66 8.24 4.09 -8.72
N GLY A 67 8.38 3.29 -7.66
CA GLY A 67 8.35 3.79 -6.30
C GLY A 67 7.94 2.75 -5.28
N SER A 68 7.57 3.22 -4.11
CA SER A 68 7.10 2.36 -3.03
C SER A 68 5.86 2.94 -2.36
N TRP A 69 5.06 2.07 -1.76
CA TRP A 69 3.91 2.46 -0.95
C TRP A 69 3.81 1.60 0.28
N LEU A 70 3.29 2.22 1.31
CA LEU A 70 2.85 1.56 2.53
C LEU A 70 1.34 1.43 2.48
N LEU A 71 0.86 0.23 2.68
CA LEU A 71 -0.55 -0.08 2.74
C LEU A 71 -0.95 -0.28 4.20
N PRO A 72 -1.54 0.74 4.84
CA PRO A 72 -2.09 0.63 6.18
C PRO A 72 -3.47 -0.04 6.14
N PRO A 73 -4.01 -0.42 7.30
CA PRO A 73 -5.39 -0.91 7.40
C PRO A 73 -6.41 0.03 6.72
N ASN A 74 -7.47 -0.57 6.17
CA ASN A 74 -8.55 0.14 5.45
C ASN A 74 -8.14 0.84 4.15
N ARG A 75 -7.06 0.41 3.53
CA ARG A 75 -6.66 0.82 2.18
C ARG A 75 -6.41 -0.42 1.34
N ALA A 76 -6.71 -0.33 0.06
CA ALA A 76 -6.38 -1.37 -0.89
C ALA A 76 -5.25 -0.92 -1.80
N GLY A 77 -4.30 -1.82 -2.04
CA GLY A 77 -3.28 -1.67 -3.07
C GLY A 77 -3.75 -2.35 -4.35
N TRP A 78 -3.62 -1.68 -5.47
CA TRP A 78 -3.83 -2.22 -6.79
C TRP A 78 -2.50 -2.39 -7.52
N ILE A 79 -2.25 -3.57 -8.05
CA ILE A 79 -1.12 -3.91 -8.91
C ILE A 79 -1.68 -4.42 -10.23
N PRO A 80 -1.42 -3.76 -11.38
CA PRO A 80 -1.82 -4.25 -12.69
C PRO A 80 -1.15 -5.58 -13.05
N SER A 81 -1.72 -6.28 -14.03
CA SER A 81 -1.13 -7.49 -14.63
C SER A 81 0.31 -7.22 -15.08
N HIS A 82 1.20 -8.17 -14.83
CA HIS A 82 2.63 -8.12 -15.22
C HIS A 82 3.46 -6.97 -14.62
N GLU A 83 2.96 -6.23 -13.62
CA GLU A 83 3.75 -5.20 -12.94
C GLU A 83 4.73 -5.83 -11.96
N PRO A 84 6.06 -5.71 -12.18
CA PRO A 84 7.06 -6.24 -11.28
C PRO A 84 7.02 -5.52 -9.92
N HIS A 85 6.94 -6.29 -8.85
CA HIS A 85 6.86 -5.74 -7.50
C HIS A 85 7.53 -6.66 -6.46
N LYS A 86 7.87 -6.06 -5.33
CA LYS A 86 8.38 -6.72 -4.12
C LYS A 86 7.49 -6.32 -2.95
N VAL A 87 7.20 -7.27 -2.07
CA VAL A 87 6.33 -7.05 -0.90
C VAL A 87 7.07 -7.40 0.37
N SER A 88 6.95 -6.56 1.40
CA SER A 88 7.35 -6.89 2.77
C SER A 88 6.19 -6.61 3.73
N ILE A 89 6.06 -7.48 4.73
CA ILE A 89 4.96 -7.48 5.70
C ILE A 89 5.53 -7.23 7.08
N SER A 90 4.97 -6.27 7.82
CA SER A 90 5.31 -5.99 9.22
C SER A 90 4.10 -6.23 10.13
N GLY A 91 4.33 -6.92 11.25
CA GLY A 91 3.28 -7.27 12.22
C GLY A 91 2.46 -8.50 11.84
N VAL A 92 1.46 -8.81 12.66
CA VAL A 92 0.47 -9.87 12.38
C VAL A 92 -0.43 -9.39 11.27
N MET A 93 -0.54 -10.19 10.21
CA MET A 93 -1.34 -9.82 9.04
C MET A 93 -2.66 -10.59 9.02
N SER A 94 -3.74 -9.86 8.81
CA SER A 94 -5.00 -10.38 8.29
C SER A 94 -5.51 -9.47 7.18
N GLY A 95 -6.22 -10.04 6.22
CA GLY A 95 -6.73 -9.28 5.10
C GLY A 95 -7.22 -10.14 3.96
N TRP A 96 -7.47 -9.50 2.84
CA TRP A 96 -7.96 -10.19 1.65
C TRP A 96 -7.16 -9.78 0.41
N THR A 97 -7.16 -10.67 -0.56
CA THR A 97 -6.65 -10.41 -1.90
C THR A 97 -7.67 -10.82 -2.95
N VAL A 98 -7.70 -10.09 -4.04
CA VAL A 98 -8.54 -10.33 -5.21
C VAL A 98 -7.65 -10.38 -6.43
N LEU A 99 -7.69 -11.48 -7.16
CA LEU A 99 -6.97 -11.69 -8.41
C LEU A 99 -7.95 -11.50 -9.57
N ILE A 100 -7.62 -10.64 -10.52
CA ILE A 100 -8.49 -10.24 -11.62
C ILE A 100 -7.79 -10.55 -12.94
N THR A 101 -8.49 -11.21 -13.87
CA THR A 101 -7.92 -11.51 -15.19
C THR A 101 -7.56 -10.24 -15.95
N PRO A 102 -6.59 -10.27 -16.88
CA PRO A 102 -6.23 -9.12 -17.72
C PRO A 102 -7.43 -8.51 -18.44
N ASP A 103 -8.32 -9.33 -19.00
CA ASP A 103 -9.51 -8.88 -19.71
C ASP A 103 -10.50 -8.13 -18.81
N ALA A 104 -10.73 -8.63 -17.60
CA ALA A 104 -11.63 -7.99 -16.65
C ALA A 104 -11.03 -6.71 -16.02
N SER A 105 -9.71 -6.59 -15.99
CA SER A 105 -9.00 -5.44 -15.40
C SER A 105 -8.61 -4.34 -16.41
N LYS A 106 -8.95 -4.48 -17.68
CA LYS A 106 -8.53 -3.55 -18.74
C LYS A 106 -8.93 -2.08 -18.54
N ASP A 107 -10.05 -1.84 -17.84
CA ASP A 107 -10.56 -0.50 -17.52
C ASP A 107 -10.15 -0.01 -16.12
N LEU A 108 -9.34 -0.78 -15.39
CA LEU A 108 -8.76 -0.40 -14.10
C LEU A 108 -7.48 0.41 -14.32
N PRO A 109 -6.94 1.08 -13.28
CA PRO A 109 -5.70 1.85 -13.42
C PRO A 109 -4.56 1.01 -14.00
N ASP A 110 -3.86 1.55 -14.99
CA ASP A 110 -2.69 0.94 -15.65
C ASP A 110 -1.40 1.07 -14.83
N GLN A 111 -1.45 1.81 -13.73
CA GLN A 111 -0.33 2.03 -12.81
C GLN A 111 -0.68 1.51 -11.41
N PRO A 112 0.31 0.98 -10.68
CA PRO A 112 0.12 0.65 -9.28
C PRO A 112 -0.37 1.85 -8.48
N CYS A 113 -1.37 1.65 -7.62
CA CYS A 113 -1.92 2.74 -6.80
C CYS A 113 -2.52 2.23 -5.48
N VAL A 114 -2.69 3.14 -4.54
CA VAL A 114 -3.44 2.90 -3.31
C VAL A 114 -4.80 3.58 -3.42
N ILE A 115 -5.85 2.86 -3.10
CA ILE A 115 -7.23 3.34 -3.16
C ILE A 115 -7.93 3.23 -1.81
N GLY A 116 -8.94 4.06 -1.60
CA GLY A 116 -9.87 3.93 -0.48
C GLY A 116 -10.78 2.71 -0.65
N ILE A 117 -11.20 2.10 0.44
CA ILE A 117 -12.15 0.99 0.45
C ILE A 117 -13.51 1.51 0.90
N SER A 118 -14.55 1.33 0.07
CA SER A 118 -15.93 1.55 0.48
C SER A 118 -16.48 0.35 1.26
N GLU A 119 -17.53 0.57 2.05
CA GLU A 119 -18.24 -0.53 2.72
C GLU A 119 -18.81 -1.53 1.71
N LEU A 120 -19.29 -1.04 0.56
CA LEU A 120 -19.79 -1.88 -0.52
C LEU A 120 -18.69 -2.75 -1.12
N MET A 121 -17.51 -2.16 -1.43
CA MET A 121 -16.34 -2.91 -1.91
C MET A 121 -15.98 -4.03 -0.94
N ASN A 122 -15.88 -3.73 0.35
CA ASN A 122 -15.53 -4.72 1.37
C ASN A 122 -16.58 -5.84 1.47
N ALA A 123 -17.87 -5.50 1.42
CA ALA A 123 -18.95 -6.50 1.43
C ALA A 123 -18.92 -7.41 0.20
N LEU A 124 -18.67 -6.87 -0.99
CA LEU A 124 -18.56 -7.63 -2.23
C LEU A 124 -17.36 -8.59 -2.20
N VAL A 125 -16.19 -8.14 -1.73
CA VAL A 125 -15.01 -8.99 -1.59
C VAL A 125 -15.27 -10.11 -0.58
N ARG A 126 -15.83 -9.81 0.59
CA ARG A 126 -16.19 -10.83 1.60
C ARG A 126 -17.14 -11.88 1.03
N ARG A 127 -18.09 -11.46 0.19
CA ARG A 127 -19.00 -12.38 -0.51
C ARG A 127 -18.23 -13.24 -1.51
N ALA A 128 -17.35 -12.65 -2.29
CA ALA A 128 -16.58 -13.35 -3.32
C ALA A 128 -15.59 -14.39 -2.73
N VAL A 129 -15.08 -14.19 -1.53
CA VAL A 129 -14.23 -15.16 -0.83
C VAL A 129 -14.92 -16.53 -0.62
N SER A 130 -16.26 -16.55 -0.56
CA SER A 130 -17.01 -17.80 -0.41
C SER A 130 -17.25 -18.56 -1.73
N TRP A 131 -16.85 -18.01 -2.89
CA TRP A 131 -17.05 -18.66 -4.18
C TRP A 131 -15.98 -19.71 -4.48
N SER A 132 -16.38 -20.76 -5.19
CA SER A 132 -15.42 -21.70 -5.76
C SER A 132 -14.70 -21.05 -6.92
N PHE A 133 -13.37 -21.22 -6.98
CA PHE A 133 -12.56 -20.73 -8.12
C PHE A 133 -12.33 -21.84 -9.19
N GLU A 134 -12.94 -22.99 -9.02
CA GLU A 134 -12.93 -24.10 -9.99
C GLU A 134 -14.23 -24.17 -10.80
N GLU A 135 -15.31 -23.53 -10.31
CA GLU A 135 -16.62 -23.54 -10.94
C GLU A 135 -16.83 -22.32 -11.85
N THR A 136 -17.69 -22.48 -12.85
CA THR A 136 -18.13 -21.35 -13.68
C THR A 136 -18.97 -20.40 -12.85
N LEU A 137 -18.69 -19.11 -12.98
CA LEU A 137 -19.44 -18.07 -12.27
C LEU A 137 -20.92 -18.06 -12.68
N GLN A 138 -21.78 -17.87 -11.70
CA GLN A 138 -23.20 -17.66 -11.94
C GLN A 138 -23.46 -16.21 -12.36
N VAL A 139 -24.56 -15.96 -13.04
CA VAL A 139 -24.92 -14.61 -13.56
C VAL A 139 -24.98 -13.57 -12.46
N GLU A 140 -25.44 -13.89 -11.27
CA GLU A 140 -25.45 -13.00 -10.11
C GLU A 140 -24.03 -12.69 -9.59
N GLN A 141 -23.12 -13.64 -9.64
CA GLN A 141 -21.71 -13.43 -9.27
C GLN A 141 -21.03 -12.50 -10.29
N GLU A 142 -21.28 -12.68 -11.58
CA GLU A 142 -20.76 -11.78 -12.63
C GLU A 142 -21.25 -10.33 -12.43
N ARG A 143 -22.53 -10.12 -12.04
CA ARG A 143 -23.04 -8.79 -11.72
C ARG A 143 -22.35 -8.18 -10.50
N MET A 144 -22.09 -8.97 -9.46
CA MET A 144 -21.35 -8.52 -8.28
C MET A 144 -19.90 -8.13 -8.63
N ILE A 145 -19.25 -8.90 -9.51
CA ILE A 145 -17.92 -8.57 -10.04
C ILE A 145 -17.96 -7.25 -10.80
N ALA A 146 -18.93 -7.05 -11.67
CA ALA A 146 -19.06 -5.79 -12.42
C ALA A 146 -19.19 -4.58 -11.48
N VAL A 147 -19.99 -4.69 -10.41
CA VAL A 147 -20.12 -3.64 -9.40
C VAL A 147 -18.79 -3.44 -8.64
N LEU A 148 -18.09 -4.51 -8.29
CA LEU A 148 -16.78 -4.41 -7.61
C LEU A 148 -15.74 -3.71 -8.49
N LEU A 149 -15.69 -4.02 -9.78
CA LEU A 149 -14.79 -3.35 -10.73
C LEU A 149 -15.13 -1.86 -10.87
N ASP A 150 -16.41 -1.51 -10.88
CA ASP A 150 -16.87 -0.11 -10.85
C ASP A 150 -16.45 0.63 -9.58
N GLU A 151 -16.55 -0.02 -8.41
CA GLU A 151 -16.07 0.53 -7.14
C GLU A 151 -14.56 0.77 -7.16
N ILE A 152 -13.75 -0.17 -7.67
CA ILE A 152 -12.30 0.00 -7.80
C ILE A 152 -11.98 1.19 -8.70
N ARG A 153 -12.61 1.27 -9.89
CA ARG A 153 -12.38 2.33 -10.88
C ARG A 153 -12.72 3.72 -10.35
N ARG A 154 -13.79 3.84 -9.54
CA ARG A 154 -14.25 5.12 -8.97
C ARG A 154 -13.60 5.49 -7.66
N SER A 155 -12.85 4.59 -7.05
CA SER A 155 -12.23 4.85 -5.76
C SER A 155 -11.18 5.95 -5.84
N PRO A 156 -11.18 6.90 -4.89
CA PRO A 156 -10.19 7.96 -4.89
C PRO A 156 -8.79 7.40 -4.64
N HIS A 157 -7.85 7.82 -5.46
CA HIS A 157 -6.44 7.50 -5.24
C HIS A 157 -5.95 8.17 -3.96
N GLN A 158 -5.20 7.42 -3.14
CA GLN A 158 -4.68 7.89 -1.87
C GLN A 158 -3.21 8.33 -2.01
N PRO A 159 -2.79 9.41 -1.32
CA PRO A 159 -1.43 9.93 -1.43
C PRO A 159 -0.42 9.10 -0.60
N LEU A 160 -0.49 7.79 -0.68
CA LEU A 160 0.41 6.85 0.02
C LEU A 160 1.47 6.25 -0.91
N HIS A 161 1.45 6.64 -2.19
CA HIS A 161 2.44 6.26 -3.17
C HIS A 161 3.63 7.21 -3.12
N LEU A 162 4.74 6.74 -2.62
CA LEU A 162 5.99 7.48 -2.58
C LEU A 162 6.79 7.19 -3.87
N ARG A 163 6.50 7.95 -4.93
CA ARG A 163 7.22 7.80 -6.20
C ARG A 163 8.69 8.19 -6.03
N MET A 164 9.59 7.29 -6.38
CA MET A 164 11.03 7.54 -6.33
C MET A 164 11.51 8.19 -7.64
N PRO A 165 12.38 9.20 -7.56
CA PRO A 165 12.96 9.80 -8.75
C PRO A 165 14.02 8.89 -9.37
N SER A 166 14.30 9.09 -10.67
CA SER A 166 15.33 8.39 -11.43
C SER A 166 16.65 9.18 -11.52
N ASP A 167 16.63 10.51 -11.47
CA ASP A 167 17.84 11.35 -11.41
C ASP A 167 18.68 10.99 -10.17
N ARG A 168 19.94 10.64 -10.37
CA ARG A 168 20.85 10.17 -9.31
C ARG A 168 20.98 11.14 -8.13
N ARG A 169 20.91 12.46 -8.39
CA ARG A 169 21.03 13.50 -7.35
C ARG A 169 19.77 13.53 -6.51
N LEU A 170 18.60 13.47 -7.16
CA LEU A 170 17.30 13.38 -6.48
C LEU A 170 17.19 12.07 -5.70
N LEU A 171 17.58 10.94 -6.30
CA LEU A 171 17.57 9.63 -5.64
C LEU A 171 18.46 9.62 -4.39
N ARG A 172 19.63 10.27 -4.43
CA ARG A 172 20.48 10.43 -3.25
C ARG A 172 19.79 11.23 -2.15
N ILE A 173 19.10 12.33 -2.51
CA ILE A 173 18.34 13.16 -1.57
C ILE A 173 17.19 12.37 -0.95
N THR A 174 16.39 11.68 -1.76
CA THR A 174 15.24 10.90 -1.27
C THR A 174 15.66 9.76 -0.35
N ASN A 175 16.72 9.04 -0.69
CA ASN A 175 17.27 7.98 0.17
C ASN A 175 17.77 8.54 1.51
N ALA A 176 18.42 9.71 1.52
CA ALA A 176 18.86 10.34 2.76
C ALA A 176 17.68 10.78 3.64
N ILE A 177 16.59 11.29 3.05
CA ILE A 177 15.36 11.66 3.77
C ILE A 177 14.68 10.41 4.35
N LEU A 178 14.65 9.31 3.60
CA LEU A 178 14.08 8.04 4.10
C LEU A 178 14.90 7.43 5.23
N ALA A 179 16.22 7.60 5.21
CA ALA A 179 17.09 7.12 6.29
C ALA A 179 17.02 7.98 7.57
N ALA A 180 16.66 9.27 7.43
CA ALA A 180 16.57 10.23 8.55
C ALA A 180 15.30 11.10 8.37
N PRO A 181 14.11 10.59 8.73
CA PRO A 181 12.84 11.29 8.51
C PRO A 181 12.66 12.54 9.39
N ASP A 182 13.40 12.63 10.49
CA ASP A 182 13.48 13.79 11.39
C ASP A 182 14.34 14.94 10.87
N ASP A 183 15.11 14.75 9.79
CA ASP A 183 15.98 15.77 9.23
C ASP A 183 15.21 17.09 8.96
N THR A 184 15.69 18.19 9.52
CA THR A 184 15.04 19.50 9.45
C THR A 184 15.58 20.40 8.34
N ARG A 185 16.53 19.92 7.53
CA ARG A 185 17.10 20.72 6.44
C ARG A 185 16.02 21.35 5.55
N THR A 186 16.26 22.62 5.19
CA THR A 186 15.39 23.35 4.25
C THR A 186 15.57 22.85 2.82
N LEU A 187 14.68 23.26 1.91
CA LEU A 187 14.82 22.99 0.47
C LEU A 187 16.17 23.47 -0.05
N GLN A 188 16.61 24.67 0.39
CA GLN A 188 17.89 25.24 -0.01
C GLN A 188 19.08 24.38 0.45
N ALA A 189 19.05 23.94 1.69
CA ALA A 189 20.10 23.07 2.24
C ALA A 189 20.14 21.69 1.54
N TRP A 190 18.98 21.11 1.23
CA TRP A 190 18.90 19.87 0.47
C TRP A 190 19.37 20.04 -0.98
N ALA A 191 19.03 21.16 -1.63
CA ALA A 191 19.50 21.45 -2.98
C ALA A 191 21.02 21.58 -3.01
N ALA A 192 21.59 22.36 -2.09
CA ALA A 192 23.06 22.49 -1.97
C ALA A 192 23.74 21.15 -1.72
N TRP A 193 23.21 20.33 -0.80
CA TRP A 193 23.73 19.00 -0.51
C TRP A 193 23.65 18.05 -1.71
N GLY A 194 22.61 18.18 -2.55
CA GLY A 194 22.43 17.44 -3.78
C GLY A 194 23.22 17.97 -4.97
N GLY A 195 23.92 19.11 -4.83
CA GLY A 195 24.62 19.77 -5.95
C GLY A 195 23.67 20.40 -6.95
N LEU A 196 22.54 20.94 -6.48
CA LEU A 196 21.49 21.54 -7.28
C LEU A 196 21.18 22.98 -6.80
N SER A 197 20.62 23.81 -7.68
CA SER A 197 19.94 25.02 -7.22
C SER A 197 18.55 24.67 -6.68
N PRO A 198 17.96 25.48 -5.76
CA PRO A 198 16.62 25.25 -5.24
C PRO A 198 15.54 25.16 -6.34
N SER A 199 15.64 25.99 -7.37
CA SER A 199 14.72 25.99 -8.52
C SER A 199 14.86 24.72 -9.35
N THR A 200 16.09 24.26 -9.59
CA THR A 200 16.36 22.98 -10.31
C THR A 200 15.81 21.79 -9.52
N LEU A 201 16.07 21.74 -8.21
CA LEU A 201 15.52 20.70 -7.34
C LEU A 201 14.00 20.66 -7.43
N SER A 202 13.31 21.79 -7.24
CA SER A 202 11.84 21.85 -7.28
C SER A 202 11.27 21.41 -8.63
N ARG A 203 11.84 21.88 -9.73
CA ARG A 203 11.37 21.55 -11.08
C ARG A 203 11.56 20.07 -11.42
N LEU A 204 12.76 19.53 -11.18
CA LEU A 204 13.05 18.13 -11.45
C LEU A 204 12.21 17.21 -10.55
N PHE A 205 12.05 17.58 -9.28
CA PHE A 205 11.28 16.79 -8.33
C PHE A 205 9.80 16.67 -8.75
N MET A 206 9.20 17.79 -9.14
CA MET A 206 7.82 17.80 -9.68
C MET A 206 7.72 16.97 -10.96
N ALA A 207 8.69 17.12 -11.88
CA ALA A 207 8.66 16.41 -13.16
C ALA A 207 8.76 14.87 -12.99
N GLU A 208 9.59 14.40 -12.06
CA GLU A 208 9.84 12.96 -11.90
C GLU A 208 8.88 12.28 -10.91
N THR A 209 8.43 12.99 -9.87
CA THR A 209 7.59 12.39 -8.82
C THR A 209 6.13 12.79 -8.87
N GLY A 210 5.79 13.85 -9.64
CA GLY A 210 4.44 14.44 -9.63
C GLY A 210 4.09 15.19 -8.35
N ASN A 211 5.04 15.33 -7.41
CA ASN A 211 4.86 15.99 -6.12
C ASN A 211 5.85 17.14 -5.94
N SER A 212 5.45 18.17 -5.20
CA SER A 212 6.45 19.11 -4.67
C SER A 212 7.35 18.40 -3.66
N PHE A 213 8.58 18.92 -3.49
CA PHE A 213 9.52 18.38 -2.51
C PHE A 213 8.93 18.32 -1.07
N ALA A 214 8.15 19.33 -0.68
CA ALA A 214 7.49 19.37 0.61
C ALA A 214 6.40 18.28 0.75
N GLN A 215 5.58 18.09 -0.27
CA GLN A 215 4.55 17.04 -0.31
C GLN A 215 5.18 15.64 -0.22
N TRP A 216 6.23 15.40 -0.99
CA TRP A 216 6.93 14.12 -0.98
C TRP A 216 7.57 13.83 0.40
N ARG A 217 8.22 14.82 1.03
CA ARG A 217 8.74 14.68 2.40
C ARG A 217 7.65 14.38 3.42
N GLN A 218 6.49 15.00 3.27
CA GLN A 218 5.35 14.72 4.14
C GLN A 218 4.85 13.29 3.95
N GLN A 219 4.77 12.81 2.72
CA GLN A 219 4.41 11.41 2.43
C GLN A 219 5.44 10.43 3.02
N ALA A 220 6.73 10.71 2.89
CA ALA A 220 7.80 9.91 3.49
C ALA A 220 7.65 9.83 5.02
N ARG A 221 7.40 10.96 5.71
CA ARG A 221 7.14 10.97 7.15
C ARG A 221 5.88 10.21 7.55
N LEU A 222 4.82 10.32 6.73
CA LEU A 222 3.58 9.53 6.95
C LEU A 222 3.82 8.04 6.84
N SER A 223 4.64 7.61 5.88
CA SER A 223 5.02 6.21 5.72
C SER A 223 5.70 5.67 6.97
N HIS A 224 6.71 6.39 7.49
CA HIS A 224 7.37 6.01 8.74
C HIS A 224 6.43 6.05 9.96
N ALA A 225 5.51 7.04 10.00
CA ALA A 225 4.50 7.11 11.06
C ALA A 225 3.63 5.86 11.12
N LEU A 226 3.19 5.37 9.95
CA LEU A 226 2.36 4.16 9.85
C LEU A 226 3.10 2.91 10.30
N GLU A 227 4.38 2.76 9.94
CA GLU A 227 5.23 1.66 10.42
C GLU A 227 5.40 1.69 11.94
N MET A 228 5.72 2.85 12.50
CA MET A 228 5.89 3.01 13.94
C MET A 228 4.58 2.73 14.71
N LEU A 229 3.44 3.19 14.18
CA LEU A 229 2.11 2.92 14.75
C LEU A 229 1.76 1.44 14.69
N ALA A 230 2.00 0.77 13.56
CA ALA A 230 1.77 -0.66 13.40
C ALA A 230 2.61 -1.50 14.36
N ASN A 231 3.82 -1.02 14.70
CA ASN A 231 4.71 -1.62 15.70
C ASN A 231 4.37 -1.20 17.16
N GLY A 232 3.26 -0.48 17.37
CA GLY A 232 2.76 -0.12 18.70
C GLY A 232 3.53 1.01 19.40
N MET A 233 4.32 1.80 18.66
CA MET A 233 5.07 2.92 19.24
C MET A 233 4.11 4.02 19.73
N ALA A 234 4.42 4.65 20.86
CA ALA A 234 3.62 5.74 21.41
C ALA A 234 3.61 6.97 20.48
N VAL A 235 2.43 7.62 20.36
CA VAL A 235 2.23 8.78 19.46
C VAL A 235 3.21 9.93 19.74
N SER A 236 3.56 10.18 21.02
CA SER A 236 4.57 11.18 21.37
C SER A 236 5.94 10.83 20.82
N SER A 237 6.38 9.58 21.00
CA SER A 237 7.68 9.11 20.48
C SER A 237 7.74 9.15 18.95
N ILE A 238 6.63 8.88 18.28
CA ILE A 238 6.53 8.99 16.81
C ILE A 238 6.69 10.46 16.39
N ALA A 239 6.02 11.38 17.07
CA ALA A 239 6.13 12.80 16.75
C ALA A 239 7.59 13.28 16.86
N ASP A 240 8.28 12.89 17.92
CA ASP A 240 9.69 13.21 18.15
C ASP A 240 10.59 12.58 17.06
N ALA A 241 10.43 11.28 16.79
CA ALA A 241 11.21 10.55 15.79
C ALA A 241 11.01 11.06 14.34
N LEU A 242 9.91 11.75 14.08
CA LEU A 242 9.61 12.35 12.78
C LEU A 242 9.90 13.86 12.70
N GLY A 243 10.48 14.44 13.76
CA GLY A 243 10.89 15.83 13.82
C GLY A 243 9.70 16.81 13.89
N TYR A 244 8.58 16.42 14.50
CA TYR A 244 7.48 17.33 14.78
C TYR A 244 7.75 18.12 16.08
N ALA A 245 7.51 19.43 16.04
CA ALA A 245 7.74 20.29 17.20
C ALA A 245 6.88 19.90 18.43
N THR A 246 5.71 19.31 18.20
CA THR A 246 4.82 18.81 19.24
C THR A 246 4.02 17.60 18.76
N PRO A 247 3.60 16.68 19.67
CA PRO A 247 2.68 15.61 19.32
C PRO A 247 1.36 16.11 18.70
N SER A 248 0.86 17.26 19.13
CA SER A 248 -0.36 17.88 18.58
C SER A 248 -0.23 18.24 17.10
N ASN A 249 0.94 18.71 16.66
CA ASN A 249 1.20 19.00 15.25
C ASN A 249 1.19 17.74 14.40
N PHE A 250 1.76 16.67 14.90
CA PHE A 250 1.70 15.35 14.26
C PHE A 250 0.26 14.83 14.16
N ILE A 251 -0.51 14.85 15.27
CA ILE A 251 -1.91 14.41 15.32
C ILE A 251 -2.77 15.19 14.34
N ALA A 252 -2.62 16.51 14.28
CA ALA A 252 -3.37 17.37 13.36
C ALA A 252 -3.07 17.05 11.89
N MET A 253 -1.79 16.82 11.58
CA MET A 253 -1.35 16.43 10.24
C MET A 253 -1.90 15.05 9.88
N PHE A 254 -1.79 14.07 10.78
CA PHE A 254 -2.26 12.70 10.56
C PHE A 254 -3.78 12.66 10.32
N ARG A 255 -4.58 13.37 11.15
CA ARG A 255 -6.04 13.50 10.95
C ARG A 255 -6.40 14.08 9.60
N ARG A 256 -5.67 15.08 9.13
CA ARG A 256 -5.91 15.69 7.80
C ARG A 256 -5.67 14.70 6.66
N CYS A 257 -4.72 13.78 6.82
CA CYS A 257 -4.38 12.79 5.79
C CYS A 257 -5.25 11.54 5.83
N PHE A 258 -5.65 11.09 7.02
CA PHE A 258 -6.33 9.81 7.21
C PHE A 258 -7.76 9.90 7.76
N GLY A 259 -8.21 11.09 8.14
CA GLY A 259 -9.55 11.32 8.68
C GLY A 259 -9.72 10.94 10.16
N ASP A 260 -8.72 10.28 10.77
CA ASP A 260 -8.79 9.82 12.16
C ASP A 260 -7.48 10.15 12.92
N SER A 261 -7.50 10.02 14.25
CA SER A 261 -6.30 10.20 15.06
C SER A 261 -5.38 8.98 14.99
N PRO A 262 -4.04 9.16 15.15
CA PRO A 262 -3.11 8.04 15.14
C PRO A 262 -3.46 6.93 16.14
N ALA A 263 -3.92 7.30 17.34
CA ALA A 263 -4.29 6.36 18.37
C ALA A 263 -5.52 5.52 18.01
N HIS A 264 -6.50 6.10 17.31
CA HIS A 264 -7.70 5.38 16.89
C HIS A 264 -7.53 4.64 15.58
N TYR A 265 -6.62 5.07 14.74
CA TYR A 265 -6.43 4.52 13.40
C TYR A 265 -6.15 3.01 13.39
N PHE A 266 -5.38 2.53 14.37
CA PHE A 266 -5.07 1.10 14.55
C PHE A 266 -5.88 0.43 15.67
N SER A 267 -6.57 1.18 16.55
CA SER A 267 -7.29 0.62 17.71
C SER A 267 -8.73 0.20 17.44
N LYS A 268 -9.39 0.74 16.44
CA LYS A 268 -10.80 0.42 16.08
C LYS A 268 -11.08 -1.07 15.78
N ARG A 269 -10.09 -1.95 15.90
CA ARG A 269 -10.14 -3.36 15.50
C ARG A 269 -9.88 -4.38 16.60
N LYS A 270 -9.79 -3.97 17.86
CA LYS A 270 -9.78 -4.94 18.98
C LYS A 270 -11.20 -5.36 19.42
N SER A 271 -12.24 -4.89 18.75
CA SER A 271 -13.64 -5.08 19.16
C SER A 271 -14.55 -5.43 17.97
N LEU A 272 -14.27 -6.55 17.31
CA LEU A 272 -15.25 -7.27 16.44
C LEU A 272 -14.93 -8.75 16.45
#